data_6e3a65aecb3470ee76f7ae23f4ba0aba
#
_entry.id   6e3a65aecb3470ee76f7ae23f4ba0aba
#
_cell.length_a   1.000
_cell.length_b   1.000
_cell.length_c   1.000
_cell.angle_alpha   90.00
_cell.angle_beta   90.00
_cell.angle_gamma   90.00
#
_symmetry.space_group_name_H-M   'P 1'
#
loop_
_entity.id
_entity.type
_entity.pdbx_description
1 polymer ?
#
loop_
_entity_poly.entity_id
_entity_poly.type
_entity_poly.pdbx_seq_one_letter_code
_entity_poly.pdbx_strand_id
1 'polypeptide(L)'
;MKNIEIKKLDYSEAENNMNIILDLYLKAFPKELDRIDNVRERILDSLKYNNSALLLVATVNNRIIGVLYGIELLQDNWYANQIKPFLSENYDWFNQSLELNELFVDPEFQHIGVGSALMKKVEDLKLYKTIILSTEKDNNAIALDFYNKLGYSLLTDNWKSYYGPIYCVLYKKF
;
A
#
# COMPACT_ATOMS: atom_id res chain seq x y z
N MET A 1 13.05 -2.99 -23.03
CA MET A 1 12.44 -2.74 -21.70
C MET A 1 12.28 -4.09 -21.03
N LYS A 2 12.65 -4.23 -19.74
CA LYS A 2 12.38 -5.46 -18.98
C LYS A 2 10.86 -5.63 -18.88
N ASN A 3 10.34 -6.82 -19.21
CA ASN A 3 8.90 -7.09 -19.12
C ASN A 3 8.53 -7.20 -17.62
N ILE A 4 7.77 -6.24 -17.11
CA ILE A 4 7.27 -6.23 -15.72
C ILE A 4 5.93 -6.93 -15.75
N GLU A 5 5.81 -8.03 -15.02
CA GLU A 5 4.56 -8.77 -14.83
C GLU A 5 4.00 -8.48 -13.44
N ILE A 6 2.67 -8.28 -13.34
CA ILE A 6 1.99 -8.07 -12.05
C ILE A 6 1.08 -9.26 -11.78
N LYS A 7 1.29 -9.89 -10.63
CA LYS A 7 0.49 -11.04 -10.18
C LYS A 7 -0.16 -10.74 -8.83
N LYS A 8 -1.42 -11.18 -8.66
CA LYS A 8 -2.05 -11.25 -7.34
C LYS A 8 -1.64 -12.57 -6.69
N LEU A 9 -1.22 -12.52 -5.43
CA LEU A 9 -0.92 -13.71 -4.65
C LEU A 9 -2.10 -14.06 -3.73
N ASP A 10 -2.41 -15.34 -3.64
CA ASP A 10 -3.25 -15.90 -2.59
C ASP A 10 -2.46 -16.15 -1.30
N TYR A 11 -3.13 -16.67 -0.26
CA TYR A 11 -2.49 -16.97 1.04
C TYR A 11 -1.30 -17.94 0.89
N SER A 12 -1.47 -19.05 0.17
CA SER A 12 -0.43 -20.05 0.02
C SER A 12 0.77 -19.55 -0.76
N GLU A 13 0.51 -18.80 -1.83
CA GLU A 13 1.57 -18.17 -2.63
C GLU A 13 2.30 -17.09 -1.80
N ALA A 14 1.58 -16.30 -1.00
CA ALA A 14 2.16 -15.30 -0.12
C ALA A 14 3.04 -15.94 0.97
N GLU A 15 2.55 -17.00 1.62
CA GLU A 15 3.29 -17.76 2.64
C GLU A 15 4.61 -18.31 2.08
N ASN A 16 4.56 -18.94 0.89
CA ASN A 16 5.74 -19.49 0.22
C ASN A 16 6.77 -18.43 -0.21
N ASN A 17 6.32 -17.20 -0.49
CA ASN A 17 7.19 -16.09 -0.91
C ASN A 17 7.50 -15.09 0.21
N MET A 18 7.00 -15.32 1.43
CA MET A 18 7.04 -14.31 2.49
C MET A 18 8.45 -13.86 2.84
N ASN A 19 9.42 -14.77 2.90
CA ASN A 19 10.81 -14.39 3.18
C ASN A 19 11.38 -13.47 2.10
N ILE A 20 11.07 -13.70 0.82
CA ILE A 20 11.50 -12.85 -0.29
C ILE A 20 10.82 -11.47 -0.19
N ILE A 21 9.54 -11.44 0.17
CA ILE A 21 8.77 -10.20 0.35
C ILE A 21 9.36 -9.37 1.49
N LEU A 22 9.70 -10.00 2.62
CA LEU A 22 10.28 -9.31 3.77
C LEU A 22 11.72 -8.85 3.55
N ASP A 23 12.53 -9.65 2.85
CA ASP A 23 13.87 -9.21 2.40
C ASP A 23 13.78 -7.99 1.50
N LEU A 24 12.80 -7.95 0.60
CA LEU A 24 12.54 -6.80 -0.26
C LEU A 24 12.06 -5.58 0.55
N TYR A 25 11.18 -5.80 1.54
CA TYR A 25 10.74 -4.76 2.47
C TYR A 25 11.92 -4.10 3.17
N LEU A 26 12.83 -4.89 3.74
CA LEU A 26 14.02 -4.36 4.42
C LEU A 26 15.01 -3.65 3.48
N LYS A 27 15.10 -4.06 2.21
CA LYS A 27 15.88 -3.31 1.22
C LYS A 27 15.29 -1.94 0.93
N ALA A 28 13.96 -1.86 0.85
CA ALA A 28 13.26 -0.60 0.61
C ALA A 28 13.23 0.29 1.87
N PHE A 29 13.13 -0.32 3.05
CA PHE A 29 13.01 0.35 4.35
C PHE A 29 14.03 -0.20 5.37
N PRO A 30 15.32 0.09 5.22
CA PRO A 30 16.39 -0.52 6.04
C PRO A 30 16.34 -0.16 7.52
N LYS A 31 15.57 0.85 7.90
CA LYS A 31 15.39 1.28 9.31
C LYS A 31 14.19 0.62 10.01
N GLU A 32 13.39 -0.18 9.29
CA GLU A 32 12.12 -0.75 9.77
C GLU A 32 12.24 -2.22 10.20
N LEU A 33 13.44 -2.65 10.62
CA LEU A 33 13.68 -4.04 11.02
C LEU A 33 12.77 -4.52 12.16
N ASP A 34 12.47 -3.65 13.09
CA ASP A 34 11.58 -3.90 14.22
C ASP A 34 10.11 -4.12 13.83
N ARG A 35 9.72 -3.72 12.63
CA ARG A 35 8.36 -3.88 12.10
C ARG A 35 8.15 -5.15 11.28
N ILE A 36 9.21 -5.90 10.97
CA ILE A 36 9.16 -7.01 9.99
C ILE A 36 8.18 -8.12 10.39
N ASP A 37 8.13 -8.48 11.67
CA ASP A 37 7.19 -9.49 12.16
C ASP A 37 5.75 -9.00 12.08
N ASN A 38 5.51 -7.74 12.41
CA ASN A 38 4.18 -7.12 12.27
C ASN A 38 3.73 -7.07 10.81
N VAL A 39 4.62 -6.74 9.88
CA VAL A 39 4.31 -6.74 8.44
C VAL A 39 3.96 -8.16 7.96
N ARG A 40 4.75 -9.17 8.39
CA ARG A 40 4.47 -10.58 8.10
C ARG A 40 3.08 -11.00 8.57
N GLU A 41 2.81 -10.83 9.86
CA GLU A 41 1.54 -11.23 10.48
C GLU A 41 0.37 -10.53 9.81
N ARG A 42 0.44 -9.22 9.63
CA ARG A 42 -0.61 -8.42 9.04
C ARG A 42 -0.96 -8.88 7.61
N ILE A 43 0.02 -9.17 6.77
CA ILE A 43 -0.21 -9.66 5.41
C ILE A 43 -0.84 -11.05 5.44
N LEU A 44 -0.25 -11.99 6.18
CA LEU A 44 -0.72 -13.38 6.20
C LEU A 44 -2.11 -13.52 6.85
N ASP A 45 -2.34 -12.85 7.98
CA ASP A 45 -3.62 -12.91 8.66
C ASP A 45 -4.74 -12.28 7.81
N SER A 46 -4.47 -11.14 7.16
CA SER A 46 -5.49 -10.56 6.31
C SER A 46 -5.79 -11.40 5.08
N LEU A 47 -4.81 -12.02 4.44
CA LEU A 47 -5.06 -12.94 3.32
C LEU A 47 -5.80 -14.21 3.75
N LYS A 48 -5.61 -14.66 4.99
CA LYS A 48 -6.24 -15.85 5.54
C LYS A 48 -7.66 -15.62 6.00
N TYR A 49 -7.92 -14.49 6.65
CA TYR A 49 -9.17 -14.22 7.34
C TYR A 49 -10.02 -13.10 6.72
N ASN A 50 -9.46 -12.35 5.78
CA ASN A 50 -10.13 -11.24 5.11
C ASN A 50 -10.11 -11.44 3.59
N ASN A 51 -11.25 -11.82 3.02
CA ASN A 51 -11.40 -12.05 1.58
C ASN A 51 -11.18 -10.80 0.72
N SER A 52 -11.15 -9.60 1.31
CA SER A 52 -10.93 -8.35 0.61
C SER A 52 -9.47 -7.89 0.63
N ALA A 53 -8.56 -8.65 1.24
CA ALA A 53 -7.13 -8.34 1.21
C ALA A 53 -6.56 -8.51 -0.20
N LEU A 54 -5.73 -7.56 -0.60
CA LEU A 54 -5.07 -7.52 -1.89
C LEU A 54 -3.55 -7.52 -1.69
N LEU A 55 -2.88 -8.55 -2.22
CA LEU A 55 -1.43 -8.60 -2.31
C LEU A 55 -1.05 -8.75 -3.79
N LEU A 56 -0.37 -7.74 -4.33
CA LEU A 56 0.19 -7.77 -5.68
C LEU A 56 1.71 -7.79 -5.61
N VAL A 57 2.33 -8.57 -6.49
CA VAL A 57 3.78 -8.54 -6.68
C VAL A 57 4.09 -8.19 -8.13
N ALA A 58 5.12 -7.37 -8.30
CA ALA A 58 5.74 -7.10 -9.60
C ALA A 58 6.96 -8.02 -9.77
N THR A 59 7.06 -8.68 -10.92
CA THR A 59 8.17 -9.58 -11.21
C THR A 59 8.86 -9.23 -12.53
N VAL A 60 10.16 -9.52 -12.58
CA VAL A 60 10.98 -9.55 -13.81
C VAL A 60 11.80 -10.84 -13.79
N ASN A 61 11.70 -11.65 -14.84
CA ASN A 61 12.37 -12.96 -14.92
C ASN A 61 12.12 -13.82 -13.66
N ASN A 62 10.88 -13.89 -13.19
CA ASN A 62 10.43 -14.60 -11.98
C ASN A 62 11.01 -14.07 -10.65
N ARG A 63 11.76 -12.98 -10.65
CA ARG A 63 12.22 -12.31 -9.42
C ARG A 63 11.18 -11.28 -8.99
N ILE A 64 10.72 -11.33 -7.74
CA ILE A 64 9.89 -10.28 -7.14
C ILE A 64 10.74 -9.03 -6.96
N ILE A 65 10.28 -7.90 -7.52
CA ILE A 65 10.96 -6.62 -7.52
C ILE A 65 10.13 -5.48 -6.94
N GLY A 66 8.86 -5.73 -6.64
CA GLY A 66 7.96 -4.76 -6.02
C GLY A 66 6.75 -5.45 -5.43
N VAL A 67 6.18 -4.85 -4.41
CA VAL A 67 5.01 -5.37 -3.67
C VAL A 67 4.05 -4.23 -3.39
N LEU A 68 2.76 -4.53 -3.52
CA LEU A 68 1.66 -3.69 -3.07
C LEU A 68 0.74 -4.54 -2.20
N TYR A 69 0.43 -4.05 -1.01
CA TYR A 69 -0.50 -4.68 -0.09
C TYR A 69 -1.52 -3.66 0.42
N GLY A 70 -2.77 -4.08 0.45
CA GLY A 70 -3.86 -3.29 0.99
C GLY A 70 -5.03 -4.15 1.43
N ILE A 71 -5.91 -3.55 2.22
CA ILE A 71 -7.15 -4.16 2.71
C ILE A 71 -8.33 -3.25 2.42
N GLU A 72 -9.53 -3.78 2.43
CA GLU A 72 -10.73 -2.96 2.36
C GLU A 72 -10.80 -2.02 3.58
N LEU A 73 -11.07 -0.75 3.33
CA LEU A 73 -11.31 0.23 4.38
C LEU A 73 -12.71 0.06 4.94
N LEU A 74 -12.83 -0.59 6.08
CA LEU A 74 -14.09 -0.78 6.79
C LEU A 74 -14.24 0.26 7.90
N GLN A 75 -15.49 0.67 8.17
CA GLN A 75 -15.80 1.72 9.13
C GLN A 75 -15.25 1.47 10.55
N ASP A 76 -15.15 0.19 10.93
CA ASP A 76 -14.69 -0.21 12.26
C ASP A 76 -13.19 -0.51 12.33
N ASN A 77 -12.45 -0.36 11.22
CA ASN A 77 -11.01 -0.55 11.21
C ASN A 77 -10.33 0.54 12.05
N TRP A 78 -9.21 0.17 12.67
CA TRP A 78 -8.43 1.12 13.47
C TRP A 78 -8.05 2.37 12.67
N TYR A 79 -7.53 2.21 11.46
CA TYR A 79 -7.14 3.32 10.61
C TYR A 79 -8.32 4.21 10.22
N ALA A 80 -9.46 3.61 9.85
CA ALA A 80 -10.68 4.34 9.54
C ALA A 80 -11.11 5.26 10.70
N ASN A 81 -11.06 4.75 11.93
CA ASN A 81 -11.37 5.54 13.12
C ASN A 81 -10.39 6.69 13.34
N GLN A 82 -9.11 6.52 12.99
CA GLN A 82 -8.09 7.56 13.13
C GLN A 82 -8.28 8.70 12.13
N ILE A 83 -8.65 8.40 10.90
CA ILE A 83 -8.81 9.39 9.83
C ILE A 83 -10.23 9.98 9.75
N LYS A 84 -11.19 9.41 10.45
CA LYS A 84 -12.60 9.83 10.44
C LYS A 84 -12.82 11.34 10.63
N PRO A 85 -12.08 12.05 11.51
CA PRO A 85 -12.23 13.51 11.65
C PRO A 85 -11.93 14.33 10.40
N PHE A 86 -11.21 13.75 9.44
CA PHE A 86 -10.82 14.42 8.19
C PHE A 86 -11.71 14.04 7.00
N LEU A 87 -12.58 13.02 7.16
CA LEU A 87 -13.47 12.56 6.10
C LEU A 87 -14.65 13.50 5.93
N SER A 88 -14.98 13.86 4.69
CA SER A 88 -16.16 14.66 4.38
C SER A 88 -17.44 13.83 4.54
N GLU A 89 -18.48 14.42 5.11
CA GLU A 89 -19.80 13.79 5.30
C GLU A 89 -20.54 13.50 3.99
N ASN A 90 -20.20 14.22 2.92
CA ASN A 90 -20.89 14.13 1.63
C ASN A 90 -20.36 13.00 0.71
N TYR A 91 -19.51 12.12 1.22
CA TYR A 91 -18.95 11.02 0.45
C TYR A 91 -18.90 9.74 1.29
N ASP A 92 -19.33 8.63 0.67
CA ASP A 92 -19.28 7.31 1.29
C ASP A 92 -17.87 6.72 1.18
N TRP A 93 -17.02 7.05 2.15
CA TRP A 93 -15.61 6.67 2.20
C TRP A 93 -15.38 5.17 2.45
N PHE A 94 -16.41 4.45 2.87
CA PHE A 94 -16.31 3.03 3.21
C PHE A 94 -16.90 2.11 2.14
N ASN A 95 -17.45 2.68 1.06
CA ASN A 95 -18.03 1.92 -0.02
C ASN A 95 -16.97 1.56 -1.08
N GLN A 96 -16.52 0.31 -1.08
CA GLN A 96 -15.51 -0.19 -2.00
C GLN A 96 -14.22 0.66 -1.96
N SER A 97 -13.71 0.92 -0.78
CA SER A 97 -12.46 1.67 -0.61
C SER A 97 -11.34 0.76 -0.18
N LEU A 98 -10.16 0.96 -0.76
CA LEU A 98 -8.93 0.26 -0.41
C LEU A 98 -8.09 1.15 0.50
N GLU A 99 -7.74 0.65 1.68
CA GLU A 99 -6.62 1.14 2.48
C GLU A 99 -5.34 0.54 1.92
N LEU A 100 -4.50 1.36 1.28
CA LEU A 100 -3.18 0.94 0.82
C LEU A 100 -2.21 1.00 1.99
N ASN A 101 -1.80 -0.16 2.48
CA ASN A 101 -0.94 -0.28 3.65
C ASN A 101 0.54 -0.27 3.30
N GLU A 102 0.93 -0.97 2.23
CA GLU A 102 2.33 -1.07 1.82
C GLU A 102 2.47 -0.94 0.30
N LEU A 103 3.46 -0.17 -0.13
CA LEU A 103 3.96 -0.13 -1.50
C LEU A 103 5.47 0.05 -1.46
N PHE A 104 6.19 -0.95 -1.90
CA PHE A 104 7.65 -0.89 -1.94
C PHE A 104 8.22 -1.58 -3.17
N VAL A 105 9.36 -1.08 -3.62
CA VAL A 105 10.07 -1.52 -4.82
C VAL A 105 11.55 -1.70 -4.48
N ASP A 106 12.16 -2.78 -4.98
CA ASP A 106 13.60 -3.00 -4.89
C ASP A 106 14.35 -1.74 -5.36
N PRO A 107 15.25 -1.17 -4.56
CA PRO A 107 16.00 0.03 -4.92
C PRO A 107 16.66 -0.02 -6.29
N GLU A 108 17.10 -1.21 -6.74
CA GLU A 108 17.68 -1.42 -8.07
C GLU A 108 16.67 -1.29 -9.21
N PHE A 109 15.36 -1.31 -8.90
CA PHE A 109 14.26 -1.27 -9.87
C PHE A 109 13.32 -0.06 -9.65
N GLN A 110 13.72 0.87 -8.80
CA GLN A 110 12.99 2.14 -8.65
C GLN A 110 13.16 3.01 -9.91
N HIS A 111 12.29 4.00 -10.04
CA HIS A 111 12.29 4.99 -11.14
C HIS A 111 12.11 4.43 -12.57
N ILE A 112 11.82 3.13 -12.73
CA ILE A 112 11.53 2.51 -14.02
C ILE A 112 10.04 2.14 -14.20
N GLY A 113 9.16 2.65 -13.31
CA GLY A 113 7.71 2.51 -13.43
C GLY A 113 7.09 1.33 -12.69
N VAL A 114 7.84 0.57 -11.88
CA VAL A 114 7.31 -0.60 -11.13
C VAL A 114 6.17 -0.21 -10.19
N GLY A 115 6.38 0.83 -9.35
CA GLY A 115 5.34 1.31 -8.44
C GLY A 115 4.10 1.79 -9.18
N SER A 116 4.28 2.53 -10.29
CA SER A 116 3.15 2.98 -11.12
C SER A 116 2.39 1.81 -11.76
N ALA A 117 3.09 0.76 -12.18
CA ALA A 117 2.46 -0.44 -12.74
C ALA A 117 1.64 -1.19 -11.69
N LEU A 118 2.14 -1.31 -10.44
CA LEU A 118 1.39 -1.87 -9.32
C LEU A 118 0.12 -1.07 -9.02
N MET A 119 0.23 0.26 -8.90
CA MET A 119 -0.92 1.14 -8.67
C MET A 119 -1.95 1.07 -9.80
N LYS A 120 -1.47 1.12 -11.05
CA LYS A 120 -2.35 0.95 -12.21
C LYS A 120 -3.07 -0.39 -12.22
N LYS A 121 -2.41 -1.47 -11.79
CA LYS A 121 -3.07 -2.78 -11.69
C LYS A 121 -4.23 -2.76 -10.70
N VAL A 122 -4.12 -2.06 -9.56
CA VAL A 122 -5.24 -1.89 -8.62
C VAL A 122 -6.40 -1.17 -9.29
N GLU A 123 -6.13 -0.09 -10.02
CA GLU A 123 -7.15 0.67 -10.76
C GLU A 123 -7.84 -0.20 -11.83
N ASP A 124 -7.07 -0.99 -12.58
CA ASP A 124 -7.57 -1.87 -13.64
C ASP A 124 -8.45 -3.02 -13.12
N LEU A 125 -8.31 -3.42 -11.84
CA LEU A 125 -9.20 -4.39 -11.21
C LEU A 125 -10.64 -3.89 -11.08
N LYS A 126 -10.86 -2.56 -11.03
CA LYS A 126 -12.19 -1.92 -10.88
C LYS A 126 -13.00 -2.42 -9.68
N LEU A 127 -12.31 -2.87 -8.64
CA LEU A 127 -12.91 -3.36 -7.39
C LEU A 127 -13.20 -2.22 -6.41
N TYR A 128 -12.46 -1.12 -6.54
CA TYR A 128 -12.48 -0.03 -5.57
C TYR A 128 -12.92 1.28 -6.24
N LYS A 129 -13.70 2.06 -5.52
CA LYS A 129 -14.11 3.43 -5.89
C LYS A 129 -13.15 4.47 -5.33
N THR A 130 -12.43 4.11 -4.29
CA THR A 130 -11.46 4.99 -3.63
C THR A 130 -10.25 4.17 -3.21
N ILE A 131 -9.07 4.75 -3.35
CA ILE A 131 -7.86 4.28 -2.68
C ILE A 131 -7.45 5.39 -1.71
N ILE A 132 -7.16 5.02 -0.46
CA ILE A 132 -6.69 5.92 0.58
C ILE A 132 -5.40 5.34 1.18
N LEU A 133 -4.46 6.22 1.52
CA LEU A 133 -3.16 5.84 2.08
C LEU A 133 -2.61 6.94 2.98
N SER A 134 -1.62 6.57 3.77
CA SER A 134 -0.83 7.53 4.56
C SER A 134 0.64 7.40 4.23
N THR A 135 1.34 8.52 4.16
CA THR A 135 2.80 8.57 4.06
C THR A 135 3.35 9.64 4.99
N GLU A 136 4.56 9.45 5.51
CA GLU A 136 5.18 10.44 6.39
C GLU A 136 5.26 11.79 5.68
N LYS A 137 4.95 12.86 6.43
CA LYS A 137 5.01 14.23 5.92
C LYS A 137 6.45 14.68 5.70
N ASP A 138 7.29 14.42 6.69
CA ASP A 138 8.69 14.83 6.68
C ASP A 138 9.57 13.71 6.11
N ASN A 139 10.60 14.08 5.37
CA ASN A 139 11.58 13.17 4.75
C ASN A 139 11.02 12.20 3.68
N ASN A 140 9.77 12.38 3.21
CA ASN A 140 9.16 11.52 2.21
C ASN A 140 8.62 12.27 0.97
N ALA A 141 9.31 13.31 0.56
CA ALA A 141 8.95 14.12 -0.61
C ALA A 141 8.84 13.28 -1.90
N ILE A 142 9.62 12.20 -2.01
CA ILE A 142 9.60 11.29 -3.17
C ILE A 142 8.25 10.56 -3.25
N ALA A 143 7.73 10.05 -2.14
CA ALA A 143 6.44 9.38 -2.12
C ALA A 143 5.29 10.36 -2.38
N LEU A 144 5.34 11.56 -1.80
CA LEU A 144 4.32 12.60 -2.05
C LEU A 144 4.28 13.01 -3.53
N ASP A 145 5.44 13.24 -4.15
CA ASP A 145 5.55 13.55 -5.59
C ASP A 145 5.04 12.38 -6.46
N PHE A 146 5.36 11.14 -6.08
CA PHE A 146 4.89 9.94 -6.77
C PHE A 146 3.35 9.86 -6.77
N TYR A 147 2.70 10.00 -5.61
CA TYR A 147 1.25 9.94 -5.52
C TYR A 147 0.56 11.14 -6.19
N ASN A 148 1.14 12.33 -6.09
CA ASN A 148 0.66 13.51 -6.81
C ASN A 148 0.65 13.29 -8.33
N LYS A 149 1.73 12.72 -8.90
CA LYS A 149 1.81 12.37 -10.33
C LYS A 149 0.80 11.32 -10.75
N LEU A 150 0.35 10.45 -9.83
CA LEU A 150 -0.70 9.48 -10.05
C LEU A 150 -2.11 10.06 -9.85
N GLY A 151 -2.24 11.35 -9.54
CA GLY A 151 -3.53 12.04 -9.39
C GLY A 151 -4.18 11.85 -8.01
N TYR A 152 -3.41 11.53 -6.99
CA TYR A 152 -3.89 11.51 -5.60
C TYR A 152 -4.04 12.92 -5.06
N SER A 153 -5.09 13.14 -4.29
CA SER A 153 -5.39 14.40 -3.60
C SER A 153 -5.05 14.29 -2.12
N LEU A 154 -4.64 15.39 -1.53
CA LEU A 154 -4.40 15.50 -0.10
C LEU A 154 -5.73 15.58 0.66
N LEU A 155 -5.93 14.68 1.61
CA LEU A 155 -7.03 14.74 2.58
C LEU A 155 -6.65 15.60 3.79
N THR A 156 -5.50 15.30 4.38
CA THR A 156 -4.89 16.08 5.47
C THR A 156 -3.38 15.87 5.49
N ASP A 157 -2.64 16.86 5.95
CA ASP A 157 -1.21 16.81 6.18
C ASP A 157 -0.85 16.88 7.67
N ASN A 158 -1.82 16.62 8.54
CA ASN A 158 -1.68 16.76 9.99
C ASN A 158 -2.28 15.59 10.77
N TRP A 159 -2.21 14.37 10.19
CA TRP A 159 -2.59 13.18 10.94
C TRP A 159 -1.39 12.66 11.73
N LYS A 160 -1.59 12.46 13.04
CA LYS A 160 -0.57 11.93 13.93
C LYS A 160 -1.07 10.64 14.58
N SER A 161 -0.38 9.56 14.32
CA SER A 161 -0.54 8.33 15.08
C SER A 161 0.03 8.50 16.49
N TYR A 162 -0.42 7.72 17.47
CA TYR A 162 -0.13 7.90 18.90
C TYR A 162 1.36 8.10 19.25
N TYR A 163 2.27 7.47 18.53
CA TYR A 163 3.73 7.49 18.81
C TYR A 163 4.58 7.71 17.55
N GLY A 164 3.96 8.17 16.48
CA GLY A 164 4.62 8.28 15.19
C GLY A 164 4.89 9.72 14.73
N PRO A 165 5.52 9.87 13.58
CA PRO A 165 5.65 11.13 12.89
C PRO A 165 4.28 11.68 12.45
N ILE A 166 4.28 12.89 11.90
CA ILE A 166 3.09 13.44 11.23
C ILE A 166 3.00 12.82 9.84
N TYR A 167 1.79 12.43 9.45
CA TYR A 167 1.50 11.83 8.15
C TYR A 167 0.64 12.75 7.29
N CYS A 168 0.85 12.67 5.99
CA CYS A 168 -0.09 13.08 4.97
C CYS A 168 -1.02 11.90 4.67
N VAL A 169 -2.32 12.13 4.68
CA VAL A 169 -3.32 11.19 4.19
C VAL A 169 -3.72 11.62 2.79
N LEU A 170 -3.60 10.71 1.85
CA LEU A 170 -3.86 10.92 0.44
C LEU A 170 -4.98 10.00 -0.03
N TYR A 171 -5.76 10.43 -1.01
CA TYR A 171 -6.82 9.61 -1.61
C TYR A 171 -6.95 9.85 -3.11
N LYS A 172 -7.50 8.88 -3.81
CA LYS A 172 -7.93 8.98 -5.20
C LYS A 172 -9.30 8.33 -5.36
N LYS A 173 -10.24 9.04 -5.99
CA LYS A 173 -11.58 8.55 -6.37
C LYS A 173 -11.58 8.18 -7.85
N PHE A 174 -12.36 7.14 -8.22
CA PHE A 174 -12.48 6.64 -9.58
C PHE A 174 -13.91 6.78 -10.13
#